data_8449d55e3e16960dc63c8378e98bdc0a
#
_entry.id   8449d55e3e16960dc63c8378e98bdc0a
#
_cell.length_a   1.000
_cell.length_b   1.000
_cell.length_c   1.000
_cell.angle_alpha   90.00
_cell.angle_beta   90.00
_cell.angle_gamma   90.00
#
_symmetry.space_group_name_H-M   'P 1'
#
loop_
_entity.id
_entity.type
_entity.pdbx_description
1 polymer ?
#
loop_
_entity_poly.entity_id
_entity_poly.type
_entity_poly.pdbx_seq_one_letter_code
_entity_poly.pdbx_strand_id
1 'polypeptide(L)'
;MRIAAIGDVHGGENLPALRKDLETLPPADLFLLAGDLTDHNKLDAFVEVVDAVRSRASCPIYGVFGNNEYTESHDEYRKRSGIPVLDDEAATVRVAGREVHLVGSTGSLDRPTWWQRTNIPGIARVYEERVAKIDGLLQGGGYQILLTHYPPTHATMGGEKEEWRPELGSKKLEAVILRRRPDLVIHGHIHRGIPFATLATGQKTIEDFDPRGAIPVYNVAYPVTRRVTIIVEERATFK
;
A
#
# COMPACT_ATOMS: atom_id res chain seq x y z
N MET A 1 12.00 14.19 0.32
CA MET A 1 11.13 13.45 1.25
C MET A 1 11.57 11.99 1.25
N ARG A 2 11.74 11.39 2.41
CA ARG A 2 12.09 9.97 2.55
C ARG A 2 10.93 9.22 3.19
N ILE A 3 10.41 8.22 2.49
CA ILE A 3 9.30 7.38 2.95
C ILE A 3 9.87 6.01 3.27
N ALA A 4 9.57 5.49 4.46
CA ALA A 4 9.79 4.10 4.82
C ALA A 4 8.49 3.33 4.66
N ALA A 5 8.52 2.14 4.08
CA ALA A 5 7.31 1.35 3.89
C ALA A 5 7.56 -0.16 4.03
N ILE A 6 6.58 -0.86 4.59
CA ILE A 6 6.60 -2.32 4.77
C ILE A 6 5.17 -2.87 4.81
N GLY A 7 4.97 -4.08 4.37
CA GLY A 7 3.75 -4.87 4.51
C GLY A 7 4.07 -6.35 4.73
N ASP A 8 3.05 -7.15 5.00
CA ASP A 8 3.15 -8.62 5.05
C ASP A 8 4.23 -9.13 6.03
N VAL A 9 4.28 -8.49 7.21
CA VAL A 9 5.20 -8.90 8.29
C VAL A 9 4.73 -10.21 8.91
N HIS A 10 3.42 -10.47 8.93
CA HIS A 10 2.80 -11.66 9.51
C HIS A 10 3.21 -11.93 10.98
N GLY A 11 3.45 -10.88 11.73
CA GLY A 11 3.73 -10.95 13.17
C GLY A 11 4.93 -11.82 13.54
N GLY A 12 4.72 -12.73 14.48
CA GLY A 12 5.75 -13.45 15.22
C GLY A 12 6.91 -14.04 14.42
N GLU A 13 6.69 -14.57 13.21
CA GLU A 13 7.76 -15.19 12.42
C GLU A 13 8.78 -14.17 11.91
N ASN A 14 8.33 -13.07 11.35
CA ASN A 14 9.21 -12.07 10.74
C ASN A 14 9.53 -10.89 11.67
N LEU A 15 8.86 -10.76 12.82
CA LEU A 15 9.08 -9.65 13.74
C LEU A 15 10.53 -9.54 14.27
N PRO A 16 11.24 -10.61 14.61
CA PRO A 16 12.66 -10.52 15.01
C PRO A 16 13.55 -9.97 13.89
N ALA A 17 13.32 -10.38 12.65
CA ALA A 17 14.06 -9.87 11.49
C ALA A 17 13.73 -8.41 11.21
N LEU A 18 12.45 -8.02 11.29
CA LEU A 18 12.03 -6.62 11.19
C LEU A 18 12.71 -5.74 12.26
N ARG A 19 12.73 -6.18 13.52
CA ARG A 19 13.40 -5.41 14.62
C ARG A 19 14.86 -5.13 14.30
N LYS A 20 15.58 -6.13 13.79
CA LYS A 20 16.97 -5.99 13.37
C LYS A 20 17.13 -5.01 12.20
N ASP A 21 16.23 -5.05 11.22
CA ASP A 21 16.23 -4.16 10.08
C ASP A 21 15.96 -2.70 10.52
N LEU A 22 15.03 -2.51 11.44
CA LEU A 22 14.73 -1.20 12.03
C LEU A 22 15.91 -0.58 12.80
N GLU A 23 16.86 -1.36 13.32
CA GLU A 23 18.05 -0.83 14.02
C GLU A 23 18.94 0.02 13.11
N THR A 24 19.00 -0.32 11.83
CA THR A 24 19.82 0.37 10.82
C THR A 24 19.02 1.29 9.92
N LEU A 25 17.73 1.46 10.18
CA LEU A 25 16.85 2.28 9.37
C LEU A 25 17.29 3.75 9.38
N PRO A 26 17.55 4.35 8.21
CA PRO A 26 17.83 5.78 8.16
C PRO A 26 16.59 6.60 8.54
N PRO A 27 16.76 7.84 9.07
CA PRO A 27 15.63 8.70 9.39
C PRO A 27 14.67 8.84 8.20
N ALA A 28 13.38 8.63 8.46
CA ALA A 28 12.30 8.79 7.48
C ALA A 28 11.42 9.97 7.88
N ASP A 29 10.76 10.57 6.88
CA ASP A 29 9.81 11.67 7.05
C ASP A 29 8.36 11.15 7.18
N LEU A 30 8.10 9.92 6.71
CA LEU A 30 6.82 9.23 6.76
C LEU A 30 7.05 7.73 6.80
N PHE A 31 6.27 6.99 7.61
CA PHE A 31 6.28 5.53 7.63
C PHE A 31 4.92 4.96 7.22
N LEU A 32 4.90 4.03 6.25
CA LEU A 32 3.69 3.44 5.69
C LEU A 32 3.64 1.93 5.90
N LEU A 33 2.50 1.43 6.38
CA LEU A 33 2.24 0.02 6.67
C LEU A 33 1.19 -0.52 5.68
N ALA A 34 1.59 -1.42 4.80
CA ALA A 34 0.77 -1.90 3.68
C ALA A 34 -0.07 -3.15 4.00
N GLY A 35 -0.51 -3.31 5.26
CA GLY A 35 -1.38 -4.42 5.68
C GLY A 35 -0.66 -5.75 5.93
N ASP A 36 -1.43 -6.74 6.37
CA ASP A 36 -0.97 -8.07 6.79
C ASP A 36 0.23 -8.00 7.76
N LEU A 37 0.10 -7.11 8.78
CA LEU A 37 1.07 -7.02 9.87
C LEU A 37 0.94 -8.20 10.82
N THR A 38 -0.21 -8.86 10.82
CA THR A 38 -0.52 -10.04 11.63
C THR A 38 -0.94 -11.22 10.76
N ASP A 39 -1.06 -12.39 11.39
CA ASP A 39 -1.69 -13.58 10.83
C ASP A 39 -3.00 -13.86 11.55
N HIS A 40 -4.01 -14.29 10.79
CA HIS A 40 -5.26 -14.84 11.33
C HIS A 40 -5.87 -13.93 12.43
N ASN A 41 -5.94 -12.63 12.17
CA ASN A 41 -6.58 -11.64 13.03
C ASN A 41 -6.02 -11.57 14.48
N LYS A 42 -4.71 -11.80 14.67
CA LYS A 42 -4.06 -11.74 15.99
C LYS A 42 -3.71 -10.29 16.34
N LEU A 43 -4.58 -9.65 17.07
CA LEU A 43 -4.46 -8.23 17.44
C LEU A 43 -3.15 -7.89 18.16
N ASP A 44 -2.68 -8.73 19.08
CA ASP A 44 -1.43 -8.48 19.81
C ASP A 44 -0.23 -8.45 18.87
N ALA A 45 -0.16 -9.36 17.91
CA ALA A 45 0.92 -9.41 16.92
C ALA A 45 0.96 -8.16 16.04
N PHE A 46 -0.20 -7.62 15.66
CA PHE A 46 -0.31 -6.35 14.95
C PHE A 46 0.28 -5.19 15.77
N VAL A 47 -0.13 -5.10 17.04
CA VAL A 47 0.32 -4.05 17.96
C VAL A 47 1.84 -4.15 18.16
N GLU A 48 2.38 -5.36 18.33
CA GLU A 48 3.83 -5.58 18.48
C GLU A 48 4.63 -5.10 17.25
N VAL A 49 4.11 -5.28 16.04
CA VAL A 49 4.74 -4.77 14.81
C VAL A 49 4.72 -3.24 14.80
N VAL A 50 3.56 -2.63 15.10
CA VAL A 50 3.43 -1.17 15.16
C VAL A 50 4.35 -0.57 16.23
N ASP A 51 4.45 -1.19 17.40
CA ASP A 51 5.33 -0.73 18.50
C ASP A 51 6.81 -0.87 18.14
N ALA A 52 7.20 -1.93 17.44
CA ALA A 52 8.55 -2.08 16.91
C ALA A 52 8.90 -0.93 15.94
N VAL A 53 8.01 -0.60 15.02
CA VAL A 53 8.18 0.55 14.10
C VAL A 53 8.23 1.86 14.88
N ARG A 54 7.30 2.10 15.80
CA ARG A 54 7.20 3.33 16.60
C ARG A 54 8.46 3.55 17.46
N SER A 55 9.09 2.49 17.94
CA SER A 55 10.32 2.60 18.74
C SER A 55 11.51 3.17 17.97
N ARG A 56 11.45 3.21 16.63
CA ARG A 56 12.53 3.66 15.74
C ARG A 56 12.12 4.83 14.83
N ALA A 57 10.86 4.93 14.49
CA ALA A 57 10.33 6.00 13.63
C ALA A 57 9.91 7.20 14.49
N SER A 58 10.55 8.35 14.26
CA SER A 58 10.16 9.66 14.85
C SER A 58 9.24 10.48 13.92
N CYS A 59 8.73 9.86 12.87
CA CYS A 59 7.86 10.47 11.87
C CYS A 59 6.42 9.97 12.01
N PRO A 60 5.44 10.61 11.34
CA PRO A 60 4.07 10.08 11.24
C PRO A 60 4.05 8.66 10.67
N ILE A 61 3.20 7.81 11.25
CA ILE A 61 2.97 6.42 10.81
C ILE A 61 1.52 6.30 10.39
N TYR A 62 1.27 5.79 9.19
CA TYR A 62 -0.04 5.46 8.65
C TYR A 62 -0.06 4.03 8.14
N GLY A 63 -1.21 3.38 8.20
CA GLY A 63 -1.36 2.03 7.67
C GLY A 63 -2.63 1.84 6.87
N VAL A 64 -2.74 0.68 6.24
CA VAL A 64 -3.99 0.11 5.71
C VAL A 64 -4.13 -1.30 6.28
N PHE A 65 -5.35 -1.82 6.26
CA PHE A 65 -5.60 -3.22 6.61
C PHE A 65 -5.29 -4.13 5.42
N GLY A 66 -4.78 -5.33 5.71
CA GLY A 66 -4.68 -6.43 4.77
C GLY A 66 -5.84 -7.43 4.94
N ASN A 67 -5.68 -8.60 4.35
CA ASN A 67 -6.70 -9.65 4.46
C ASN A 67 -6.58 -10.50 5.74
N ASN A 68 -5.50 -10.36 6.49
CA ASN A 68 -5.33 -11.01 7.80
C ASN A 68 -5.83 -10.14 8.97
N GLU A 69 -6.11 -8.87 8.75
CA GLU A 69 -6.82 -7.99 9.68
C GLU A 69 -8.31 -8.03 9.31
N TYR A 70 -9.12 -8.81 10.06
CA TYR A 70 -10.53 -9.01 9.72
C TYR A 70 -11.37 -7.76 10.03
N THR A 71 -12.32 -7.48 9.17
CA THR A 71 -13.11 -6.23 9.19
C THR A 71 -13.81 -5.98 10.52
N GLU A 72 -14.31 -7.02 11.19
CA GLU A 72 -14.97 -6.92 12.49
C GLU A 72 -14.06 -6.45 13.62
N SER A 73 -12.73 -6.50 13.41
CA SER A 73 -11.71 -6.09 14.39
C SER A 73 -11.04 -4.75 14.06
N HIS A 74 -11.40 -4.09 12.96
CA HIS A 74 -10.72 -2.87 12.48
C HIS A 74 -10.69 -1.75 13.53
N ASP A 75 -11.79 -1.52 14.24
CA ASP A 75 -11.86 -0.49 15.29
C ASP A 75 -10.93 -0.81 16.47
N GLU A 76 -10.82 -2.09 16.84
CA GLU A 76 -9.95 -2.51 17.93
C GLU A 76 -8.45 -2.40 17.50
N TYR A 77 -8.11 -2.70 16.25
CA TYR A 77 -6.77 -2.47 15.71
C TYR A 77 -6.39 -0.99 15.78
N ARG A 78 -7.25 -0.08 15.32
CA ARG A 78 -7.03 1.37 15.40
C ARG A 78 -6.83 1.83 16.84
N LYS A 79 -7.73 1.41 17.74
CA LYS A 79 -7.70 1.80 19.15
C LYS A 79 -6.43 1.34 19.85
N ARG A 80 -6.03 0.08 19.67
CA ARG A 80 -4.89 -0.49 20.38
C ARG A 80 -3.56 -0.08 19.78
N SER A 81 -3.44 0.01 18.47
CA SER A 81 -2.22 0.45 17.83
C SER A 81 -1.97 1.95 17.97
N GLY A 82 -3.04 2.75 18.09
CA GLY A 82 -2.96 4.21 18.21
C GLY A 82 -2.34 4.91 17.00
N ILE A 83 -2.38 4.28 15.81
CA ILE A 83 -2.02 4.90 14.53
C ILE A 83 -3.26 5.05 13.65
N PRO A 84 -3.29 6.02 12.74
CA PRO A 84 -4.29 6.06 11.68
C PRO A 84 -4.12 4.86 10.73
N VAL A 85 -5.14 4.00 10.64
CA VAL A 85 -5.24 2.93 9.65
C VAL A 85 -6.38 3.29 8.71
N LEU A 86 -6.04 3.64 7.48
CA LEU A 86 -6.99 4.09 6.45
C LEU A 86 -7.70 2.87 5.83
N ASP A 87 -9.01 2.94 5.75
CA ASP A 87 -9.86 1.90 5.20
C ASP A 87 -10.84 2.53 4.20
N ASP A 88 -10.44 2.60 2.94
CA ASP A 88 -11.11 3.36 1.89
C ASP A 88 -11.26 4.85 2.27
N GLU A 89 -10.20 5.45 2.80
CA GLU A 89 -10.15 6.81 3.34
C GLU A 89 -8.95 7.58 2.79
N ALA A 90 -8.99 8.90 2.91
CA ALA A 90 -7.85 9.76 2.62
C ALA A 90 -7.47 10.63 3.82
N ALA A 91 -6.18 10.89 3.97
CA ALA A 91 -5.63 11.82 4.95
C ALA A 91 -4.70 12.81 4.27
N THR A 92 -4.69 14.05 4.75
CA THR A 92 -3.69 15.04 4.36
C THR A 92 -2.68 15.18 5.49
N VAL A 93 -1.41 14.94 5.17
CA VAL A 93 -0.31 15.02 6.14
C VAL A 93 0.79 15.94 5.63
N ARG A 94 1.34 16.79 6.51
CA ARG A 94 2.49 17.63 6.15
C ARG A 94 3.78 16.89 6.47
N VAL A 95 4.56 16.57 5.43
CA VAL A 95 5.77 15.76 5.51
C VAL A 95 6.93 16.52 4.86
N ALA A 96 8.02 16.75 5.59
CA ALA A 96 9.20 17.49 5.09
C ALA A 96 8.84 18.84 4.43
N GLY A 97 7.86 19.55 4.98
CA GLY A 97 7.38 20.84 4.45
C GLY A 97 6.50 20.73 3.20
N ARG A 98 6.09 19.51 2.81
CA ARG A 98 5.21 19.24 1.66
C ARG A 98 3.86 18.72 2.16
N GLU A 99 2.79 19.11 1.51
CA GLU A 99 1.46 18.52 1.70
C GLU A 99 1.37 17.22 0.90
N VAL A 100 1.09 16.13 1.61
CA VAL A 100 0.92 14.80 1.05
C VAL A 100 -0.53 14.38 1.22
N HIS A 101 -1.20 14.08 0.12
CA HIS A 101 -2.53 13.48 0.09
C HIS A 101 -2.39 11.96 0.02
N LEU A 102 -2.60 11.30 1.17
CA LEU A 102 -2.48 9.85 1.32
C LEU A 102 -3.85 9.20 1.20
N VAL A 103 -4.06 8.39 0.16
CA VAL A 103 -5.25 7.55 -0.01
C VAL A 103 -4.90 6.14 0.42
N GLY A 104 -5.65 5.58 1.37
CA GLY A 104 -5.43 4.26 1.94
C GLY A 104 -6.64 3.34 1.79
N SER A 105 -6.40 2.08 1.43
CA SER A 105 -7.42 1.05 1.23
C SER A 105 -6.82 -0.35 1.35
N THR A 106 -7.61 -1.35 1.72
CA THR A 106 -7.22 -2.75 1.49
C THR A 106 -7.03 -3.04 0.00
N GLY A 107 -7.64 -2.25 -0.89
CA GLY A 107 -7.57 -2.45 -2.33
C GLY A 107 -8.67 -3.39 -2.85
N SER A 108 -8.54 -3.82 -4.09
CA SER A 108 -9.56 -4.60 -4.80
C SER A 108 -8.93 -5.75 -5.59
N LEU A 109 -9.71 -6.78 -5.85
CA LEU A 109 -9.38 -7.89 -6.75
C LEU A 109 -10.26 -7.81 -8.00
N ASP A 110 -9.72 -8.14 -9.17
CA ASP A 110 -10.51 -8.26 -10.40
C ASP A 110 -11.52 -9.40 -10.32
N ARG A 111 -11.16 -10.45 -9.59
CA ARG A 111 -12.00 -11.62 -9.30
C ARG A 111 -11.81 -12.02 -7.83
N PRO A 112 -12.86 -12.04 -7.00
CA PRO A 112 -12.75 -12.59 -5.66
C PRO A 112 -12.26 -14.03 -5.69
N THR A 113 -11.48 -14.46 -4.70
CA THR A 113 -11.04 -15.85 -4.58
C THR A 113 -12.23 -16.78 -4.41
N TRP A 114 -12.03 -18.11 -4.65
CA TRP A 114 -13.09 -19.08 -4.42
C TRP A 114 -13.63 -19.01 -2.99
N TRP A 115 -12.74 -18.91 -2.00
CA TRP A 115 -13.13 -18.81 -0.60
C TRP A 115 -13.99 -17.57 -0.31
N GLN A 116 -13.57 -16.42 -0.83
CA GLN A 116 -14.30 -15.15 -0.65
C GLN A 116 -15.70 -15.22 -1.28
N ARG A 117 -15.82 -15.76 -2.50
CA ARG A 117 -17.12 -15.92 -3.17
C ARG A 117 -18.09 -16.82 -2.39
N THR A 118 -17.53 -17.82 -1.70
CA THR A 118 -18.33 -18.80 -0.94
C THR A 118 -18.73 -18.27 0.43
N ASN A 119 -17.85 -17.50 1.09
CA ASN A 119 -18.00 -17.16 2.51
C ASN A 119 -18.36 -15.69 2.75
N ILE A 120 -18.20 -14.79 1.77
CA ILE A 120 -18.48 -13.36 1.92
C ILE A 120 -19.55 -12.93 0.91
N PRO A 121 -20.84 -12.87 1.32
CA PRO A 121 -21.91 -12.45 0.42
C PRO A 121 -21.66 -11.05 -0.15
N GLY A 122 -21.79 -10.88 -1.47
CA GLY A 122 -21.67 -9.59 -2.13
C GLY A 122 -20.24 -9.06 -2.30
N ILE A 123 -19.20 -9.83 -2.01
CA ILE A 123 -17.79 -9.38 -2.06
C ILE A 123 -17.39 -8.77 -3.43
N ALA A 124 -17.92 -9.29 -4.54
CA ALA A 124 -17.64 -8.74 -5.86
C ALA A 124 -18.13 -7.28 -5.98
N ARG A 125 -19.30 -6.98 -5.43
CA ARG A 125 -19.85 -5.62 -5.38
C ARG A 125 -18.99 -4.71 -4.47
N VAL A 126 -18.55 -5.22 -3.32
CA VAL A 126 -17.65 -4.47 -2.43
C VAL A 126 -16.39 -4.05 -3.17
N TYR A 127 -15.79 -4.94 -3.96
CA TYR A 127 -14.59 -4.61 -4.76
C TYR A 127 -14.88 -3.56 -5.85
N GLU A 128 -16.03 -3.61 -6.50
CA GLU A 128 -16.43 -2.59 -7.48
C GLU A 128 -16.66 -1.22 -6.83
N GLU A 129 -17.37 -1.18 -5.72
CA GLU A 129 -17.61 0.04 -4.94
C GLU A 129 -16.30 0.64 -4.42
N ARG A 130 -15.36 -0.19 -3.99
CA ARG A 130 -14.03 0.25 -3.54
C ARG A 130 -13.19 0.87 -4.66
N VAL A 131 -13.22 0.29 -5.88
CA VAL A 131 -12.58 0.90 -7.05
C VAL A 131 -13.12 2.30 -7.32
N ALA A 132 -14.45 2.46 -7.29
CA ALA A 132 -15.09 3.76 -7.48
C ALA A 132 -14.74 4.76 -6.35
N LYS A 133 -14.67 4.27 -5.12
CA LYS A 133 -14.31 5.10 -3.96
C LYS A 133 -12.88 5.60 -4.03
N ILE A 134 -11.92 4.72 -4.34
CA ILE A 134 -10.51 5.09 -4.55
C ILE A 134 -10.37 6.10 -5.70
N ASP A 135 -11.12 5.93 -6.79
CA ASP A 135 -11.14 6.89 -7.89
C ASP A 135 -11.60 8.28 -7.45
N GLY A 136 -12.62 8.35 -6.60
CA GLY A 136 -13.08 9.60 -6.00
C GLY A 136 -12.05 10.23 -5.06
N LEU A 137 -11.41 9.43 -4.21
CA LEU A 137 -10.40 9.89 -3.25
C LEU A 137 -9.14 10.43 -3.94
N LEU A 138 -8.74 9.89 -5.08
CA LEU A 138 -7.58 10.34 -5.87
C LEU A 138 -7.87 11.63 -6.69
N GLN A 139 -8.92 12.39 -6.38
CA GLN A 139 -9.18 13.72 -6.95
C GLN A 139 -8.54 14.85 -6.15
N GLY A 140 -7.83 14.55 -5.06
CA GLY A 140 -7.14 15.51 -4.22
C GLY A 140 -6.00 16.23 -4.94
N GLY A 141 -5.51 17.32 -4.33
CA GLY A 141 -4.33 18.07 -4.77
C GLY A 141 -3.07 17.64 -4.01
N GLY A 142 -1.94 18.28 -4.34
CA GLY A 142 -0.65 18.04 -3.68
C GLY A 142 0.08 16.80 -4.19
N TYR A 143 1.02 16.30 -3.39
CA TYR A 143 1.71 15.05 -3.68
C TYR A 143 0.83 13.87 -3.26
N GLN A 144 0.44 13.02 -4.21
CA GLN A 144 -0.53 11.97 -3.98
C GLN A 144 0.15 10.61 -3.83
N ILE A 145 -0.17 9.91 -2.73
CA ILE A 145 0.26 8.54 -2.48
C ILE A 145 -0.99 7.65 -2.42
N LEU A 146 -1.01 6.60 -3.23
CA LEU A 146 -1.96 5.50 -3.08
C LEU A 146 -1.28 4.36 -2.32
N LEU A 147 -1.77 4.06 -1.12
CA LEU A 147 -1.35 2.93 -0.30
C LEU A 147 -2.46 1.88 -0.30
N THR A 148 -2.16 0.68 -0.77
CA THR A 148 -3.10 -0.44 -0.73
C THR A 148 -2.44 -1.68 -0.15
N HIS A 149 -3.24 -2.67 0.29
CA HIS A 149 -2.71 -3.99 0.58
C HIS A 149 -2.71 -4.84 -0.70
N TYR A 150 -3.89 -5.06 -1.31
CA TYR A 150 -3.93 -5.74 -2.61
C TYR A 150 -3.28 -4.90 -3.70
N PRO A 151 -2.45 -5.52 -4.59
CA PRO A 151 -1.85 -4.80 -5.71
C PRO A 151 -2.89 -4.12 -6.58
N PRO A 152 -2.75 -2.82 -6.82
CA PRO A 152 -3.65 -2.10 -7.72
C PRO A 152 -3.23 -2.22 -9.20
N THR A 153 -2.37 -3.19 -9.51
CA THR A 153 -1.85 -3.50 -10.86
C THR A 153 -1.33 -4.93 -10.90
N HIS A 154 -1.19 -5.50 -12.09
CA HIS A 154 -0.47 -6.76 -12.29
C HIS A 154 1.03 -6.57 -12.60
N ALA A 155 1.52 -5.35 -12.71
CA ALA A 155 2.90 -5.06 -13.12
C ALA A 155 3.96 -5.60 -12.13
N THR A 156 3.63 -5.71 -10.84
CA THR A 156 4.52 -6.24 -9.80
C THR A 156 4.40 -7.75 -9.56
N MET A 157 3.54 -8.46 -10.31
CA MET A 157 3.24 -9.88 -10.12
C MET A 157 4.14 -10.83 -10.94
N GLY A 158 5.40 -10.45 -11.18
CA GLY A 158 6.28 -11.19 -12.10
C GLY A 158 6.52 -12.66 -11.77
N GLY A 159 6.41 -13.06 -10.51
CA GLY A 159 6.56 -14.46 -10.06
C GLY A 159 5.26 -15.23 -9.90
N GLU A 160 4.10 -14.59 -10.11
CA GLU A 160 2.79 -15.22 -9.96
C GLU A 160 2.27 -15.77 -11.28
N LYS A 161 1.55 -16.91 -11.23
CA LYS A 161 0.90 -17.48 -12.40
C LYS A 161 -0.14 -16.52 -12.95
N GLU A 162 -0.16 -16.38 -14.26
CA GLU A 162 -1.02 -15.41 -14.94
C GLU A 162 -2.52 -15.65 -14.66
N GLU A 163 -2.95 -16.90 -14.59
CA GLU A 163 -4.32 -17.30 -14.29
C GLU A 163 -4.81 -16.90 -12.89
N TRP A 164 -3.88 -16.69 -11.93
CA TRP A 164 -4.19 -16.31 -10.55
C TRP A 164 -4.18 -14.81 -10.32
N ARG A 165 -3.52 -14.03 -11.19
CA ARG A 165 -3.39 -12.57 -11.03
C ARG A 165 -4.70 -11.84 -10.80
N PRO A 166 -5.84 -12.21 -11.44
CA PRO A 166 -7.13 -11.56 -11.14
C PRO A 166 -7.64 -11.79 -9.72
N GLU A 167 -7.20 -12.87 -9.05
CA GLU A 167 -7.52 -13.17 -7.64
C GLU A 167 -6.47 -12.62 -6.65
N LEU A 168 -5.46 -11.93 -7.16
CA LEU A 168 -4.36 -11.37 -6.37
C LEU A 168 -4.30 -9.85 -6.43
N GLY A 169 -4.90 -9.20 -7.43
CA GLY A 169 -4.89 -7.75 -7.59
C GLY A 169 -5.86 -7.26 -8.66
N SER A 170 -5.76 -5.99 -9.06
CA SER A 170 -6.79 -5.34 -9.88
C SER A 170 -6.26 -4.51 -11.03
N LYS A 171 -6.58 -4.91 -12.26
CA LYS A 171 -6.45 -4.08 -13.46
C LYS A 171 -7.49 -2.96 -13.51
N LYS A 172 -8.62 -3.11 -12.83
CA LYS A 172 -9.60 -2.03 -12.69
C LYS A 172 -9.00 -0.85 -11.93
N LEU A 173 -8.24 -1.11 -10.85
CA LEU A 173 -7.49 -0.07 -10.14
C LEU A 173 -6.32 0.46 -10.96
N GLU A 174 -5.63 -0.36 -11.76
CA GLU A 174 -4.60 0.11 -12.69
C GLU A 174 -5.17 1.17 -13.64
N ALA A 175 -6.37 0.96 -14.19
CA ALA A 175 -7.03 1.96 -15.02
C ALA A 175 -7.34 3.28 -14.28
N VAL A 176 -7.68 3.20 -12.99
CA VAL A 176 -7.85 4.38 -12.12
C VAL A 176 -6.51 5.10 -11.94
N ILE A 177 -5.43 4.37 -11.61
CA ILE A 177 -4.09 4.93 -11.44
C ILE A 177 -3.63 5.65 -12.72
N LEU A 178 -3.78 5.03 -13.88
CA LEU A 178 -3.40 5.62 -15.17
C LEU A 178 -4.19 6.90 -15.49
N ARG A 179 -5.44 6.99 -15.04
CA ARG A 179 -6.29 8.19 -15.22
C ARG A 179 -5.99 9.29 -14.19
N ARG A 180 -5.86 8.93 -12.90
CA ARG A 180 -5.69 9.86 -11.77
C ARG A 180 -4.26 10.28 -11.55
N ARG A 181 -3.31 9.43 -11.91
CA ARG A 181 -1.86 9.67 -11.87
C ARG A 181 -1.34 10.09 -10.50
N PRO A 182 -1.55 9.29 -9.45
CA PRO A 182 -0.87 9.54 -8.19
C PRO A 182 0.65 9.57 -8.40
N ASP A 183 1.36 10.32 -7.59
CA ASP A 183 2.81 10.46 -7.69
C ASP A 183 3.54 9.18 -7.26
N LEU A 184 2.91 8.39 -6.38
CA LEU A 184 3.49 7.17 -5.83
C LEU A 184 2.39 6.14 -5.50
N VAL A 185 2.65 4.89 -5.82
CA VAL A 185 1.80 3.75 -5.47
C VAL A 185 2.60 2.75 -4.64
N ILE A 186 2.05 2.32 -3.51
CA ILE A 186 2.67 1.35 -2.59
C ILE A 186 1.65 0.28 -2.27
N HIS A 187 2.06 -0.99 -2.30
CA HIS A 187 1.22 -2.11 -1.92
C HIS A 187 2.00 -3.26 -1.28
N GLY A 188 1.29 -4.20 -0.67
CA GLY A 188 1.80 -5.45 -0.13
C GLY A 188 1.31 -6.68 -0.88
N HIS A 189 0.93 -7.73 -0.16
CA HIS A 189 0.21 -8.95 -0.55
C HIS A 189 0.96 -9.92 -1.46
N ILE A 190 1.73 -9.49 -2.44
CA ILE A 190 2.39 -10.36 -3.41
C ILE A 190 3.75 -10.80 -2.90
N HIS A 191 3.85 -12.07 -2.46
CA HIS A 191 5.07 -12.63 -1.87
C HIS A 191 6.05 -13.20 -2.91
N ARG A 192 5.60 -13.44 -4.15
CA ARG A 192 6.45 -13.95 -5.26
C ARG A 192 6.60 -12.94 -6.39
N GLY A 193 6.23 -11.68 -6.13
CA GLY A 193 6.34 -10.60 -7.11
C GLY A 193 7.73 -9.99 -7.19
N ILE A 194 7.79 -8.86 -7.89
CA ILE A 194 8.98 -8.00 -7.95
C ILE A 194 8.76 -6.78 -7.07
N PRO A 195 9.82 -6.21 -6.46
CA PRO A 195 9.69 -5.11 -5.50
C PRO A 195 9.31 -3.78 -6.14
N PHE A 196 9.51 -3.61 -7.45
CA PHE A 196 9.30 -2.34 -8.14
C PHE A 196 8.86 -2.55 -9.59
N ALA A 197 7.91 -1.72 -10.01
CA ALA A 197 7.51 -1.58 -11.41
C ALA A 197 7.14 -0.11 -11.70
N THR A 198 6.98 0.25 -12.96
CA THR A 198 6.44 1.53 -13.38
C THR A 198 5.24 1.31 -14.28
N LEU A 199 4.21 2.15 -14.12
CA LEU A 199 3.09 2.21 -15.05
C LEU A 199 3.32 3.37 -16.00
N ALA A 200 3.61 3.06 -17.25
CA ALA A 200 3.74 4.05 -18.31
C ALA A 200 2.33 4.36 -18.87
N THR A 201 1.99 5.63 -18.96
CA THR A 201 0.90 6.04 -19.85
C THR A 201 1.43 5.90 -21.26
N GLY A 202 0.78 5.07 -22.06
CA GLY A 202 1.15 4.91 -23.47
C GLY A 202 1.03 6.26 -24.18
N GLN A 203 2.17 6.94 -24.37
CA GLN A 203 2.25 8.12 -25.23
C GLN A 203 2.05 7.65 -26.67
N LYS A 204 0.90 7.96 -27.25
CA LYS A 204 0.64 7.69 -28.66
C LYS A 204 0.94 8.92 -29.54
N THR A 205 0.93 10.12 -28.96
CA THR A 205 1.13 11.39 -29.65
C THR A 205 1.92 12.38 -28.79
N ILE A 206 2.41 13.49 -29.38
CA ILE A 206 3.04 14.60 -28.67
C ILE A 206 2.04 15.28 -27.72
N GLU A 207 0.76 15.22 -28.03
CA GLU A 207 -0.32 15.78 -27.20
C GLU A 207 -0.54 14.98 -25.91
N ASP A 208 -0.14 13.70 -25.87
CA ASP A 208 -0.23 12.83 -24.69
C ASP A 208 0.99 12.97 -23.77
N PHE A 209 1.87 13.97 -24.01
CA PHE A 209 3.08 14.15 -23.20
C PHE A 209 2.75 14.48 -21.75
N ASP A 210 3.10 13.60 -20.83
CA ASP A 210 3.06 13.89 -19.40
C ASP A 210 4.50 14.08 -18.87
N PRO A 211 4.82 15.29 -18.40
CA PRO A 211 6.14 15.60 -17.88
C PRO A 211 6.52 14.80 -16.61
N ARG A 212 5.53 14.21 -15.93
CA ARG A 212 5.75 13.36 -14.75
C ARG A 212 6.29 11.96 -15.10
N GLY A 213 6.20 11.57 -16.38
CA GLY A 213 6.67 10.25 -16.83
C GLY A 213 5.82 9.07 -16.30
N ALA A 214 6.47 7.95 -16.02
CA ALA A 214 5.85 6.74 -15.51
C ALA A 214 5.55 6.82 -14.00
N ILE A 215 4.45 6.22 -13.58
CA ILE A 215 4.03 6.18 -12.17
C ILE A 215 4.79 5.05 -11.46
N PRO A 216 5.57 5.34 -10.39
CA PRO A 216 6.28 4.32 -9.63
C PRO A 216 5.32 3.50 -8.78
N VAL A 217 5.50 2.17 -8.79
CA VAL A 217 4.74 1.21 -8.00
C VAL A 217 5.71 0.33 -7.21
N TYR A 218 5.57 0.33 -5.89
CA TYR A 218 6.39 -0.46 -4.99
C TYR A 218 5.57 -1.57 -4.34
N ASN A 219 6.04 -2.81 -4.48
CA ASN A 219 5.61 -3.93 -3.66
C ASN A 219 6.53 -3.99 -2.44
N VAL A 220 6.00 -3.65 -1.27
CA VAL A 220 6.74 -3.57 -0.01
C VAL A 220 6.51 -4.78 0.90
N ALA A 221 5.95 -5.86 0.36
CA ALA A 221 5.76 -7.12 1.07
C ALA A 221 7.11 -7.64 1.62
N TYR A 222 7.19 -7.87 2.93
CA TYR A 222 8.43 -8.31 3.59
C TYR A 222 9.01 -9.61 2.98
N PRO A 223 8.21 -10.60 2.56
CA PRO A 223 8.73 -11.79 1.88
C PRO A 223 9.49 -11.50 0.59
N VAL A 224 9.21 -10.38 -0.08
CA VAL A 224 9.88 -9.95 -1.32
C VAL A 224 11.12 -9.10 -1.01
N THR A 225 10.95 -8.10 -0.16
CA THR A 225 11.99 -7.07 0.06
C THR A 225 13.02 -7.50 1.10
N ARG A 226 12.64 -8.37 2.04
CA ARG A 226 13.42 -8.81 3.20
C ARG A 226 13.97 -7.68 4.07
N ARG A 227 13.40 -6.49 3.92
CA ARG A 227 13.77 -5.27 4.65
C ARG A 227 12.69 -4.21 4.53
N VAL A 228 12.73 -3.20 5.38
CA VAL A 228 11.94 -1.97 5.20
C VAL A 228 12.38 -1.28 3.90
N THR A 229 11.43 -0.99 3.03
CA THR A 229 11.70 -0.29 1.76
C THR A 229 11.85 1.21 2.03
N ILE A 230 12.93 1.80 1.54
CA ILE A 230 13.16 3.25 1.60
C ILE A 230 12.96 3.84 0.22
N ILE A 231 12.03 4.78 0.12
CA ILE A 231 11.70 5.52 -1.10
C ILE A 231 12.15 6.96 -0.90
N VAL A 232 13.00 7.45 -1.80
CA VAL A 232 13.51 8.83 -1.74
C VAL A 232 12.91 9.63 -2.87
N GLU A 233 12.08 10.60 -2.50
CA GLU A 233 11.47 11.55 -3.42
C GLU A 233 12.30 12.84 -3.42
N GLU A 234 13.06 13.05 -4.48
CA GLU A 234 13.82 14.29 -4.69
C GLU A 234 12.86 15.43 -5.07
N ARG A 235 13.13 16.63 -4.58
CA ARG A 235 12.44 17.81 -5.12
C ARG A 235 12.92 18.03 -6.55
N ALA A 236 12.02 18.04 -7.51
CA ALA A 236 12.33 18.61 -8.81
C ALA A 236 12.63 20.11 -8.59
N THR A 237 13.90 20.47 -8.49
CA THR A 237 14.34 21.85 -8.52
C THR A 237 14.33 22.30 -9.97
N PHE A 238 13.21 22.83 -10.42
CA PHE A 238 13.21 23.63 -11.64
C PHE A 238 14.05 24.90 -11.33
N LYS A 239 15.22 24.98 -11.97
CA LYS A 239 15.99 26.21 -12.06
C LYS A 239 15.44 27.07 -13.18
#